data_00df0a5641bd675ed205e0e59fa1ba39
#
_entry.id   00df0a5641bd675ed205e0e59fa1ba39
#
_cell.length_a   1.000
_cell.length_b   1.000
_cell.length_c   1.000
_cell.angle_alpha   90.00
_cell.angle_beta   90.00
_cell.angle_gamma   90.00
#
_symmetry.space_group_name_H-M   'P 1'
#
loop_
_entity.id
_entity.type
_entity.pdbx_description
1 polymer ?
#
loop_
_entity_poly.entity_id
_entity_poly.type
_entity_poly.pdbx_seq_one_letter_code
_entity_poly.pdbx_strand_id
1 'polypeptide(L)'
;EKDRVPLIEKIIYGLGAFVNNILAAAIGGMSIVLNLGLGMNPALVGLLGALPRLIDAFTDPLMGYISDQTRSRWGRRRPYIFAGAILVSISFALLWQLPEGKSEDYYFWFFLIGSLVFYLFYTMFATPWVALGYELTPDYHERTRVMAVQNFMGQLAYLVSPWFLWIMQHEGMFDNLASGAAGLSIAIAIAVVILGVLPAIFLRERYQDLAEQELNDAGKGFSAMADQFKERSAAFFKGFAMTLKFSPFLKLCAATFLVFNGFMMVASFQSYIIIYYVFAGDQELGAEYAGWSGTASAVGTFFVIFFISWLSTLIGKRRAFFVAIGVSMLGYALKWVCYDPVSYT
;
A
#
# COMPACT_ATOMS: atom_id res chain seq x y z
N GLU A 1 -27.85 15.28 -11.52
CA GLU A 1 -27.50 15.84 -10.18
C GLU A 1 -27.62 14.82 -9.04
N LYS A 2 -28.55 13.85 -9.15
CA LYS A 2 -28.81 12.84 -8.08
C LYS A 2 -27.64 11.89 -7.79
N ASP A 3 -26.71 11.71 -8.70
CA ASP A 3 -25.60 10.75 -8.60
C ASP A 3 -24.21 11.43 -8.42
N ARG A 4 -24.19 12.75 -8.20
CA ARG A 4 -22.96 13.47 -7.86
C ARG A 4 -22.54 13.21 -6.43
N VAL A 5 -21.30 12.82 -6.24
CA VAL A 5 -20.67 12.69 -4.93
C VAL A 5 -20.12 14.07 -4.51
N PRO A 6 -20.46 14.59 -3.35
CA PRO A 6 -19.90 15.84 -2.84
C PRO A 6 -18.37 15.78 -2.77
N LEU A 7 -17.72 16.93 -2.97
CA LEU A 7 -16.25 16.99 -2.92
C LEU A 7 -15.70 16.51 -1.57
N ILE A 8 -16.39 16.83 -0.49
CA ILE A 8 -15.98 16.39 0.85
C ILE A 8 -15.98 14.87 1.00
N GLU A 9 -16.96 14.18 0.44
CA GLU A 9 -17.00 12.70 0.45
C GLU A 9 -15.88 12.09 -0.41
N LYS A 10 -15.54 12.72 -1.55
CA LYS A 10 -14.39 12.33 -2.37
C LYS A 10 -13.08 12.48 -1.61
N ILE A 11 -12.91 13.59 -0.88
CA ILE A 11 -11.74 13.83 -0.04
C ILE A 11 -11.68 12.81 1.09
N ILE A 12 -12.78 12.57 1.80
CA ILE A 12 -12.85 11.59 2.88
C ILE A 12 -12.50 10.18 2.35
N TYR A 13 -13.01 9.80 1.18
CA TYR A 13 -12.64 8.55 0.54
C TYR A 13 -11.14 8.54 0.16
N GLY A 14 -10.64 9.66 -0.34
CA GLY A 14 -9.21 9.85 -0.67
C GLY A 14 -8.28 9.77 0.55
N LEU A 15 -8.73 10.16 1.75
CA LEU A 15 -7.95 9.96 2.99
C LEU A 15 -7.70 8.48 3.26
N GLY A 16 -8.65 7.60 2.93
CA GLY A 16 -8.42 6.15 2.96
C GLY A 16 -7.29 5.72 2.01
N ALA A 17 -7.16 6.34 0.84
CA ALA A 17 -6.03 6.08 -0.08
C ALA A 17 -4.70 6.57 0.50
N PHE A 18 -4.68 7.73 1.15
CA PHE A 18 -3.50 8.21 1.86
C PHE A 18 -3.07 7.20 2.94
N VAL A 19 -4.01 6.75 3.78
CA VAL A 19 -3.77 5.74 4.82
C VAL A 19 -3.24 4.44 4.24
N ASN A 20 -3.86 3.94 3.18
CA ASN A 20 -3.44 2.72 2.49
C ASN A 20 -1.99 2.83 1.98
N ASN A 21 -1.67 3.93 1.32
CA ASN A 21 -0.36 4.14 0.71
C ASN A 21 0.72 4.47 1.74
N ILE A 22 0.41 5.21 2.80
CA ILE A 22 1.40 5.51 3.85
C ILE A 22 1.80 4.25 4.62
N LEU A 23 0.86 3.34 4.91
CA LEU A 23 1.14 2.05 5.54
C LEU A 23 1.99 1.15 4.63
N ALA A 24 1.63 1.06 3.34
CA ALA A 24 2.39 0.28 2.37
C ALA A 24 3.81 0.83 2.18
N ALA A 25 3.96 2.15 2.09
CA ALA A 25 5.25 2.81 1.99
C ALA A 25 6.08 2.68 3.28
N ALA A 26 5.44 2.78 4.44
CA ALA A 26 6.12 2.69 5.73
C ALA A 26 6.68 1.29 5.97
N ILE A 27 5.90 0.23 5.70
CA ILE A 27 6.41 -1.13 5.90
C ILE A 27 7.60 -1.43 5.00
N GLY A 28 7.56 -0.94 3.74
CA GLY A 28 8.66 -1.09 2.79
C GLY A 28 9.87 -0.22 3.12
N GLY A 29 9.64 1.08 3.37
CA GLY A 29 10.71 2.06 3.62
C GLY A 29 11.40 1.88 4.96
N MET A 30 10.64 1.54 6.00
CA MET A 30 11.20 1.33 7.35
C MET A 30 11.91 -0.03 7.49
N SER A 31 11.69 -1.00 6.57
CA SER A 31 12.38 -2.30 6.63
C SER A 31 13.90 -2.18 6.57
N ILE A 32 14.43 -1.08 6.07
CA ILE A 32 15.87 -0.76 6.09
C ILE A 32 16.44 -0.74 7.54
N VAL A 33 15.59 -0.45 8.55
CA VAL A 33 15.97 -0.47 9.98
C VAL A 33 16.40 -1.87 10.41
N LEU A 34 15.78 -2.92 9.89
CA LEU A 34 16.13 -4.30 10.22
C LEU A 34 17.57 -4.64 9.78
N ASN A 35 17.98 -4.08 8.63
CA ASN A 35 19.34 -4.29 8.13
C ASN A 35 20.34 -3.29 8.74
N LEU A 36 20.11 -1.97 8.58
CA LEU A 36 21.05 -0.95 9.03
C LEU A 36 21.02 -0.72 10.54
N GLY A 37 19.84 -0.84 11.17
CA GLY A 37 19.68 -0.58 12.61
C GLY A 37 19.99 -1.80 13.47
N LEU A 38 19.55 -2.99 13.05
CA LEU A 38 19.66 -4.23 13.81
C LEU A 38 20.72 -5.21 13.26
N GLY A 39 21.34 -4.89 12.13
CA GLY A 39 22.39 -5.70 11.51
C GLY A 39 21.91 -7.04 10.93
N MET A 40 20.60 -7.19 10.64
CA MET A 40 20.06 -8.42 10.07
C MET A 40 20.57 -8.68 8.65
N ASN A 41 20.73 -9.93 8.31
CA ASN A 41 21.09 -10.35 6.97
C ASN A 41 20.07 -9.84 5.93
N PRO A 42 20.51 -9.13 4.86
CA PRO A 42 19.61 -8.60 3.84
C PRO A 42 18.70 -9.66 3.18
N ALA A 43 19.16 -10.91 3.06
CA ALA A 43 18.35 -11.98 2.51
C ALA A 43 17.16 -12.32 3.42
N LEU A 44 17.35 -12.32 4.74
CA LEU A 44 16.26 -12.52 5.71
C LEU A 44 15.28 -11.35 5.70
N VAL A 45 15.78 -10.12 5.60
CA VAL A 45 14.92 -8.93 5.44
C VAL A 45 14.09 -9.01 4.15
N GLY A 46 14.69 -9.47 3.05
CA GLY A 46 13.97 -9.74 1.80
C GLY A 46 12.86 -10.79 1.95
N LEU A 47 13.11 -11.87 2.69
CA LEU A 47 12.10 -12.89 3.01
C LEU A 47 10.95 -12.32 3.85
N LEU A 48 11.25 -11.47 4.84
CA LEU A 48 10.23 -10.78 5.64
C LEU A 48 9.34 -9.85 4.80
N GLY A 49 9.87 -9.29 3.73
CA GLY A 49 9.08 -8.51 2.77
C GLY A 49 8.22 -9.36 1.82
N ALA A 50 8.64 -10.59 1.53
CA ALA A 50 7.99 -11.46 0.54
C ALA A 50 6.94 -12.41 1.16
N LEU A 51 7.27 -13.07 2.28
CA LEU A 51 6.42 -14.12 2.85
C LEU A 51 5.01 -13.64 3.25
N PRO A 52 4.83 -12.50 3.91
CA PRO A 52 3.49 -12.01 4.26
C PRO A 52 2.62 -11.71 3.03
N ARG A 53 3.25 -11.25 1.93
CA ARG A 53 2.54 -10.95 0.68
C ARG A 53 1.91 -12.18 0.02
N LEU A 54 2.45 -13.38 0.26
CA LEU A 54 1.85 -14.60 -0.23
C LEU A 54 0.51 -14.90 0.45
N ILE A 55 0.33 -14.43 1.68
CA ILE A 55 -0.91 -14.62 2.44
C ILE A 55 -2.00 -13.67 1.94
N ASP A 56 -1.65 -12.47 1.48
CA ASP A 56 -2.61 -11.51 0.91
C ASP A 56 -3.39 -12.12 -0.24
N ALA A 57 -2.77 -12.97 -1.06
CA ALA A 57 -3.43 -13.66 -2.16
C ALA A 57 -4.65 -14.50 -1.71
N PHE A 58 -4.68 -14.92 -0.46
CA PHE A 58 -5.80 -15.67 0.12
C PHE A 58 -6.70 -14.79 0.99
N THR A 59 -6.11 -13.87 1.76
CA THR A 59 -6.86 -13.03 2.70
C THR A 59 -7.69 -11.96 2.01
N ASP A 60 -7.22 -11.40 0.89
CA ASP A 60 -7.96 -10.37 0.15
C ASP A 60 -9.30 -10.87 -0.43
N PRO A 61 -9.37 -12.00 -1.17
CA PRO A 61 -10.65 -12.56 -1.62
C PRO A 61 -11.55 -12.97 -0.47
N LEU A 62 -10.96 -13.52 0.61
CA LEU A 62 -11.69 -13.93 1.79
C LEU A 62 -12.34 -12.73 2.47
N MET A 63 -11.60 -11.65 2.68
CA MET A 63 -12.11 -10.43 3.30
C MET A 63 -13.15 -9.73 2.43
N GLY A 64 -12.96 -9.71 1.11
CA GLY A 64 -13.97 -9.25 0.16
C GLY A 64 -15.27 -10.02 0.32
N TYR A 65 -15.19 -11.35 0.35
CA TYR A 65 -16.38 -12.20 0.56
C TYR A 65 -17.05 -11.94 1.92
N ILE A 66 -16.28 -11.91 3.01
CA ILE A 66 -16.81 -11.68 4.36
C ILE A 66 -17.52 -10.33 4.43
N SER A 67 -16.87 -9.26 3.95
CA SER A 67 -17.45 -7.92 3.99
C SER A 67 -18.71 -7.78 3.14
N ASP A 68 -18.78 -8.46 1.98
CA ASP A 68 -19.95 -8.43 1.11
C ASP A 68 -21.15 -9.21 1.68
N GLN A 69 -20.90 -10.23 2.51
CA GLN A 69 -21.96 -11.04 3.15
C GLN A 69 -22.39 -10.47 4.50
N THR A 70 -21.63 -9.54 5.05
CA THR A 70 -21.97 -8.97 6.36
C THR A 70 -23.19 -8.06 6.26
N ARG A 71 -24.06 -8.18 7.22
CA ARG A 71 -25.27 -7.38 7.36
C ARG A 71 -25.25 -6.72 8.72
N SER A 72 -25.10 -5.41 8.74
CA SER A 72 -25.14 -4.65 9.98
C SER A 72 -25.91 -3.34 9.78
N ARG A 73 -26.43 -2.80 10.90
CA ARG A 73 -27.10 -1.48 10.91
C ARG A 73 -26.15 -0.34 10.47
N TRP A 74 -24.86 -0.58 10.49
CA TRP A 74 -23.85 0.43 10.11
C TRP A 74 -23.35 0.27 8.66
N GLY A 75 -23.95 -0.68 7.91
CA GLY A 75 -23.54 -1.06 6.56
C GLY A 75 -22.79 -2.39 6.54
N ARG A 76 -22.42 -2.84 5.33
CA ARG A 76 -21.72 -4.12 5.13
C ARG A 76 -20.21 -3.97 5.38
N ARG A 77 -19.60 -2.91 4.85
CA ARG A 77 -18.14 -2.69 4.78
C ARG A 77 -17.63 -1.75 5.85
N ARG A 78 -18.42 -0.77 6.25
CA ARG A 78 -18.05 0.26 7.24
C ARG A 78 -17.54 -0.30 8.56
N PRO A 79 -18.14 -1.33 9.17
CA PRO A 79 -17.62 -1.93 10.40
C PRO A 79 -16.20 -2.46 10.25
N TYR A 80 -15.89 -3.07 9.10
CA TYR A 80 -14.55 -3.60 8.82
C TYR A 80 -13.52 -2.51 8.56
N ILE A 81 -13.88 -1.45 7.83
CA ILE A 81 -13.02 -0.29 7.63
C ILE A 81 -12.68 0.35 8.98
N PHE A 82 -13.68 0.53 9.85
CA PHE A 82 -13.49 1.12 11.17
C PHE A 82 -12.59 0.27 12.07
N ALA A 83 -12.95 -0.99 12.25
CA ALA A 83 -12.17 -1.91 13.07
C ALA A 83 -10.79 -2.17 12.47
N GLY A 84 -10.71 -2.33 11.14
CA GLY A 84 -9.46 -2.51 10.41
C GLY A 84 -8.50 -1.33 10.57
N ALA A 85 -8.99 -0.08 10.48
CA ALA A 85 -8.17 1.11 10.68
C ALA A 85 -7.54 1.16 12.08
N ILE A 86 -8.27 0.79 13.12
CA ILE A 86 -7.77 0.74 14.50
C ILE A 86 -6.78 -0.40 14.67
N LEU A 87 -7.15 -1.60 14.25
CA LEU A 87 -6.35 -2.81 14.44
C LEU A 87 -5.04 -2.77 13.63
N VAL A 88 -5.08 -2.29 12.38
CA VAL A 88 -3.87 -2.12 11.57
C VAL A 88 -2.92 -1.08 12.17
N SER A 89 -3.46 -0.01 12.74
CA SER A 89 -2.65 1.01 13.40
C SER A 89 -1.93 0.47 14.64
N ILE A 90 -2.67 -0.26 15.48
CA ILE A 90 -2.10 -0.88 16.69
C ILE A 90 -1.04 -1.91 16.29
N SER A 91 -1.35 -2.80 15.35
CA SER A 91 -0.41 -3.83 14.91
C SER A 91 0.82 -3.21 14.23
N PHE A 92 0.67 -2.12 13.47
CA PHE A 92 1.78 -1.38 12.88
C PHE A 92 2.68 -0.76 13.95
N ALA A 93 2.10 -0.07 14.94
CA ALA A 93 2.87 0.51 16.04
C ALA A 93 3.63 -0.55 16.84
N LEU A 94 3.00 -1.69 17.14
CA LEU A 94 3.62 -2.79 17.87
C LEU A 94 4.73 -3.49 17.07
N LEU A 95 4.57 -3.60 15.75
CA LEU A 95 5.56 -4.25 14.88
C LEU A 95 6.93 -3.58 14.93
N TRP A 96 6.98 -2.27 15.14
CA TRP A 96 8.21 -1.49 15.17
C TRP A 96 8.75 -1.24 16.58
N GLN A 97 8.12 -1.80 17.64
CA GLN A 97 8.68 -1.79 19.00
C GLN A 97 9.70 -2.93 19.14
N LEU A 98 10.83 -2.78 18.46
CA LEU A 98 11.87 -3.80 18.40
C LEU A 98 12.77 -3.71 19.63
N PRO A 99 12.80 -4.73 20.52
CA PRO A 99 13.68 -4.72 21.69
C PRO A 99 15.14 -4.86 21.25
N GLU A 100 16.03 -4.09 21.85
CA GLU A 100 17.46 -4.11 21.51
C GLU A 100 18.17 -5.35 22.07
N GLY A 101 19.30 -5.73 21.44
CA GLY A 101 20.21 -6.76 21.93
C GLY A 101 19.66 -8.19 21.85
N LYS A 102 18.70 -8.45 20.98
CA LYS A 102 18.19 -9.80 20.72
C LYS A 102 18.93 -10.46 19.56
N SER A 103 18.78 -11.78 19.44
CA SER A 103 19.35 -12.55 18.32
C SER A 103 18.64 -12.24 16.99
N GLU A 104 19.32 -12.48 15.88
CA GLU A 104 18.76 -12.33 14.53
C GLU A 104 17.53 -13.21 14.33
N ASP A 105 17.53 -14.43 14.83
CA ASP A 105 16.38 -15.34 14.78
C ASP A 105 15.17 -14.77 15.54
N TYR A 106 15.39 -14.12 16.69
CA TYR A 106 14.33 -13.46 17.43
C TYR A 106 13.68 -12.36 16.59
N TYR A 107 14.48 -11.47 15.98
CA TYR A 107 13.97 -10.40 15.14
C TYR A 107 13.23 -10.94 13.91
N PHE A 108 13.75 -12.00 13.29
CA PHE A 108 13.11 -12.64 12.14
C PHE A 108 11.70 -13.15 12.49
N TRP A 109 11.57 -13.94 13.55
CA TRP A 109 10.26 -14.49 13.94
C TRP A 109 9.33 -13.44 14.48
N PHE A 110 9.83 -12.49 15.26
CA PHE A 110 9.03 -11.37 15.78
C PHE A 110 8.43 -10.55 14.62
N PHE A 111 9.26 -10.15 13.66
CA PHE A 111 8.82 -9.35 12.54
C PHE A 111 7.95 -10.16 11.57
N LEU A 112 8.24 -11.43 11.35
CA LEU A 112 7.42 -12.30 10.50
C LEU A 112 6.01 -12.45 11.07
N ILE A 113 5.87 -12.84 12.33
CA ILE A 113 4.56 -13.02 12.97
C ILE A 113 3.83 -11.68 13.06
N GLY A 114 4.53 -10.63 13.47
CA GLY A 114 3.96 -9.28 13.56
C GLY A 114 3.47 -8.76 12.19
N SER A 115 4.23 -8.98 11.12
CA SER A 115 3.82 -8.59 9.78
C SER A 115 2.64 -9.41 9.25
N LEU A 116 2.54 -10.69 9.58
CA LEU A 116 1.36 -11.51 9.25
C LEU A 116 0.09 -10.95 9.91
N VAL A 117 0.18 -10.59 11.18
CA VAL A 117 -0.93 -9.94 11.91
C VAL A 117 -1.24 -8.57 11.32
N PHE A 118 -0.22 -7.77 10.99
CA PHE A 118 -0.39 -6.48 10.34
C PHE A 118 -1.12 -6.62 9.00
N TYR A 119 -0.69 -7.51 8.11
CA TYR A 119 -1.31 -7.69 6.80
C TYR A 119 -2.74 -8.21 6.89
N LEU A 120 -3.04 -9.07 7.87
CA LEU A 120 -4.42 -9.50 8.12
C LEU A 120 -5.34 -8.30 8.44
N PHE A 121 -4.90 -7.39 9.31
CA PHE A 121 -5.68 -6.19 9.64
C PHE A 121 -5.64 -5.14 8.53
N TYR A 122 -4.55 -5.08 7.77
CA TYR A 122 -4.43 -4.23 6.59
C TYR A 122 -5.46 -4.63 5.53
N THR A 123 -5.58 -5.92 5.20
CA THR A 123 -6.61 -6.44 4.30
C THR A 123 -8.02 -6.16 4.82
N MET A 124 -8.22 -6.27 6.14
CA MET A 124 -9.52 -5.96 6.78
C MET A 124 -9.92 -4.49 6.59
N PHE A 125 -8.96 -3.56 6.52
CA PHE A 125 -9.18 -2.16 6.19
C PHE A 125 -9.28 -1.93 4.69
N ALA A 126 -8.25 -2.35 3.93
CA ALA A 126 -8.04 -1.96 2.55
C ALA A 126 -9.09 -2.53 1.59
N THR A 127 -9.42 -3.82 1.70
CA THR A 127 -10.32 -4.50 0.76
C THR A 127 -11.75 -3.94 0.83
N PRO A 128 -12.40 -3.79 2.00
CA PRO A 128 -13.72 -3.18 2.07
C PRO A 128 -13.71 -1.69 1.70
N TRP A 129 -12.62 -0.95 2.01
CA TRP A 129 -12.49 0.45 1.63
C TRP A 129 -12.42 0.62 0.10
N VAL A 130 -11.61 -0.17 -0.61
CA VAL A 130 -11.55 -0.14 -2.08
C VAL A 130 -12.91 -0.44 -2.68
N ALA A 131 -13.58 -1.47 -2.18
CA ALA A 131 -14.88 -1.89 -2.67
C ALA A 131 -15.97 -0.84 -2.41
N LEU A 132 -15.91 -0.13 -1.27
CA LEU A 132 -16.80 0.99 -0.96
C LEU A 132 -16.72 2.09 -2.03
N GLY A 133 -15.53 2.41 -2.52
CA GLY A 133 -15.33 3.44 -3.54
C GLY A 133 -16.06 3.17 -4.85
N TYR A 134 -16.17 1.90 -5.25
CA TYR A 134 -16.91 1.52 -6.46
C TYR A 134 -18.42 1.64 -6.28
N GLU A 135 -18.92 1.69 -5.05
CA GLU A 135 -20.34 1.79 -4.73
C GLU A 135 -20.82 3.24 -4.46
N LEU A 136 -19.89 4.19 -4.29
CA LEU A 136 -20.26 5.60 -4.00
C LEU A 136 -21.13 6.21 -5.09
N THR A 137 -20.93 5.82 -6.35
CA THR A 137 -21.74 6.33 -7.48
C THR A 137 -21.86 5.28 -8.59
N PRO A 138 -23.02 5.14 -9.25
CA PRO A 138 -23.20 4.32 -10.44
C PRO A 138 -22.76 5.05 -11.71
N ASP A 139 -22.66 6.40 -11.67
CA ASP A 139 -22.26 7.21 -12.83
C ASP A 139 -20.78 6.99 -13.16
N TYR A 140 -20.51 6.64 -14.42
CA TYR A 140 -19.16 6.34 -14.90
C TYR A 140 -18.23 7.56 -14.81
N HIS A 141 -18.70 8.74 -15.16
CA HIS A 141 -17.89 9.96 -15.17
C HIS A 141 -17.62 10.44 -13.74
N GLU A 142 -18.62 10.34 -12.88
CA GLU A 142 -18.49 10.72 -11.48
C GLU A 142 -17.56 9.75 -10.75
N ARG A 143 -17.63 8.45 -11.06
CA ARG A 143 -16.68 7.45 -10.54
C ARG A 143 -15.25 7.79 -10.94
N THR A 144 -15.03 8.22 -12.17
CA THR A 144 -13.70 8.67 -12.63
C THR A 144 -13.20 9.85 -11.81
N ARG A 145 -14.07 10.80 -11.45
CA ARG A 145 -13.72 11.94 -10.59
C ARG A 145 -13.37 11.50 -9.16
N VAL A 146 -14.15 10.56 -8.60
CA VAL A 146 -13.86 9.96 -7.27
C VAL A 146 -12.48 9.31 -7.29
N MET A 147 -12.19 8.48 -8.28
CA MET A 147 -10.89 7.80 -8.40
C MET A 147 -9.73 8.78 -8.66
N ALA A 148 -9.97 9.88 -9.37
CA ALA A 148 -8.95 10.92 -9.57
C ALA A 148 -8.58 11.60 -8.24
N VAL A 149 -9.56 11.98 -7.41
CA VAL A 149 -9.33 12.55 -6.08
C VAL A 149 -8.64 11.52 -5.17
N GLN A 150 -9.10 10.28 -5.19
CA GLN A 150 -8.46 9.17 -4.47
C GLN A 150 -6.98 9.03 -4.82
N ASN A 151 -6.65 8.97 -6.11
CA ASN A 151 -5.27 8.86 -6.56
C ASN A 151 -4.44 10.06 -6.12
N PHE A 152 -4.96 11.28 -6.26
CA PHE A 152 -4.27 12.48 -5.82
C PHE A 152 -3.95 12.43 -4.32
N MET A 153 -4.94 12.13 -3.48
CA MET A 153 -4.75 12.01 -2.03
C MET A 153 -3.78 10.88 -1.68
N GLY A 154 -3.86 9.75 -2.39
CA GLY A 154 -2.94 8.62 -2.20
C GLY A 154 -1.49 8.96 -2.54
N GLN A 155 -1.25 9.80 -3.56
CA GLN A 155 0.10 10.24 -3.93
C GLN A 155 0.76 11.14 -2.87
N LEU A 156 -0.02 11.84 -2.04
CA LEU A 156 0.54 12.65 -0.95
C LEU A 156 1.35 11.80 0.05
N ALA A 157 1.02 10.52 0.22
CA ALA A 157 1.79 9.61 1.05
C ALA A 157 3.24 9.45 0.55
N TYR A 158 3.43 9.44 -0.76
CA TYR A 158 4.76 9.32 -1.39
C TYR A 158 5.59 10.61 -1.38
N LEU A 159 5.01 11.73 -0.97
CA LEU A 159 5.78 12.95 -0.66
C LEU A 159 6.41 12.87 0.74
N VAL A 160 5.75 12.17 1.65
CA VAL A 160 6.19 12.05 3.05
C VAL A 160 7.12 10.87 3.26
N SER A 161 6.84 9.72 2.64
CA SER A 161 7.56 8.46 2.88
C SER A 161 9.08 8.51 2.62
N PRO A 162 9.63 9.27 1.66
CA PRO A 162 11.07 9.36 1.46
C PRO A 162 11.84 9.96 2.65
N TRP A 163 11.15 10.72 3.49
CA TRP A 163 11.73 11.37 4.66
C TRP A 163 11.78 10.46 5.89
N PHE A 164 11.19 9.26 5.83
CA PHE A 164 11.14 8.36 6.99
C PHE A 164 12.52 8.03 7.52
N LEU A 165 13.49 7.71 6.66
CA LEU A 165 14.84 7.37 7.07
C LEU A 165 15.52 8.56 7.74
N TRP A 166 15.41 9.76 7.17
CA TRP A 166 15.96 10.98 7.75
C TRP A 166 15.32 11.30 9.12
N ILE A 167 13.99 11.17 9.24
CA ILE A 167 13.29 11.40 10.52
C ILE A 167 13.78 10.41 11.57
N MET A 168 13.93 9.13 11.23
CA MET A 168 14.37 8.09 12.16
C MET A 168 15.82 8.26 12.63
N GLN A 169 16.66 8.90 11.83
CA GLN A 169 18.08 9.12 12.14
C GLN A 169 18.37 10.51 12.71
N HIS A 170 17.37 11.40 12.80
CA HIS A 170 17.62 12.78 13.16
C HIS A 170 18.13 12.90 14.60
N GLU A 171 19.36 13.42 14.74
CA GLU A 171 20.02 13.64 16.02
C GLU A 171 19.21 14.63 16.89
N GLY A 172 19.01 14.27 18.15
CA GLY A 172 18.22 15.05 19.10
C GLY A 172 16.72 14.70 19.16
N MET A 173 16.21 13.84 18.28
CA MET A 173 14.86 13.25 18.39
C MET A 173 14.89 11.81 18.92
N PHE A 174 15.88 11.02 18.49
CA PHE A 174 15.98 9.60 18.83
C PHE A 174 17.44 9.19 19.07
N ASP A 175 17.65 8.25 19.98
CA ASP A 175 18.99 7.78 20.34
C ASP A 175 19.63 6.88 19.28
N ASN A 176 18.80 6.17 18.52
CA ASN A 176 19.23 5.25 17.46
C ASN A 176 18.11 5.01 16.43
N LEU A 177 18.46 4.34 15.33
CA LEU A 177 17.55 4.07 14.23
C LEU A 177 16.34 3.20 14.64
N ALA A 178 16.52 2.28 15.59
CA ALA A 178 15.42 1.43 16.08
C ALA A 178 14.42 2.23 16.92
N SER A 179 14.91 3.10 17.81
CA SER A 179 14.06 4.01 18.60
C SER A 179 13.36 5.03 17.69
N GLY A 180 14.03 5.49 16.63
CA GLY A 180 13.44 6.33 15.60
C GLY A 180 12.30 5.63 14.86
N ALA A 181 12.48 4.36 14.50
CA ALA A 181 11.42 3.56 13.89
C ALA A 181 10.22 3.37 14.82
N ALA A 182 10.49 3.09 16.10
CA ALA A 182 9.44 2.97 17.12
C ALA A 182 8.63 4.26 17.28
N GLY A 183 9.32 5.42 17.41
CA GLY A 183 8.66 6.72 17.52
C GLY A 183 7.86 7.10 16.27
N LEU A 184 8.44 6.94 15.08
CA LEU A 184 7.79 7.22 13.81
C LEU A 184 6.56 6.30 13.58
N SER A 185 6.66 5.03 13.96
CA SER A 185 5.53 4.09 13.83
C SER A 185 4.32 4.50 14.67
N ILE A 186 4.55 5.02 15.87
CA ILE A 186 3.48 5.55 16.73
C ILE A 186 2.83 6.78 16.09
N ALA A 187 3.64 7.71 15.56
CA ALA A 187 3.12 8.91 14.89
C ALA A 187 2.27 8.53 13.65
N ILE A 188 2.76 7.61 12.82
CA ILE A 188 2.02 7.09 11.67
C ILE A 188 0.74 6.38 12.13
N ALA A 189 0.80 5.54 13.16
CA ALA A 189 -0.36 4.82 13.68
C ALA A 189 -1.46 5.77 14.16
N ILE A 190 -1.11 6.85 14.87
CA ILE A 190 -2.08 7.89 15.28
C ILE A 190 -2.72 8.55 14.07
N ALA A 191 -1.93 8.94 13.08
CA ALA A 191 -2.44 9.52 11.85
C ALA A 191 -3.38 8.54 11.10
N VAL A 192 -3.01 7.26 11.03
CA VAL A 192 -3.80 6.20 10.39
C VAL A 192 -5.13 5.97 11.10
N VAL A 193 -5.16 5.97 12.44
CA VAL A 193 -6.43 5.88 13.19
C VAL A 193 -7.32 7.08 12.84
N ILE A 194 -6.79 8.30 12.99
CA ILE A 194 -7.58 9.52 12.79
C ILE A 194 -8.14 9.59 11.36
N LEU A 195 -7.31 9.36 10.36
CA LEU A 195 -7.70 9.49 8.95
C LEU A 195 -8.43 8.25 8.43
N GLY A 196 -8.05 7.07 8.90
CA GLY A 196 -8.59 5.79 8.41
C GLY A 196 -10.01 5.48 8.89
N VAL A 197 -10.43 6.02 10.04
CA VAL A 197 -11.81 5.84 10.51
C VAL A 197 -12.80 6.79 9.82
N LEU A 198 -12.35 7.89 9.23
CA LEU A 198 -13.22 8.87 8.59
C LEU A 198 -14.06 8.28 7.45
N PRO A 199 -13.53 7.47 6.52
CA PRO A 199 -14.34 6.81 5.51
C PRO A 199 -15.48 5.96 6.10
N ALA A 200 -15.22 5.25 7.20
CA ALA A 200 -16.23 4.43 7.85
C ALA A 200 -17.34 5.25 8.53
N ILE A 201 -16.99 6.42 9.08
CA ILE A 201 -17.94 7.27 9.82
C ILE A 201 -18.81 8.09 8.87
N PHE A 202 -18.19 8.75 7.89
CA PHE A 202 -18.84 9.78 7.09
C PHE A 202 -19.37 9.29 5.74
N LEU A 203 -18.80 8.23 5.14
CA LEU A 203 -19.29 7.72 3.88
C LEU A 203 -20.49 6.79 4.12
N ARG A 204 -21.48 6.87 3.24
CA ARG A 204 -22.64 6.00 3.26
C ARG A 204 -22.56 4.97 2.14
N GLU A 205 -22.95 3.73 2.45
CA GLU A 205 -23.12 2.68 1.46
C GLU A 205 -24.45 2.89 0.74
N ARG A 206 -24.44 2.88 -0.58
CA ARG A 206 -25.64 3.11 -1.39
C ARG A 206 -26.71 2.02 -1.22
N TYR A 207 -26.29 0.79 -0.93
CA TYR A 207 -27.17 -0.38 -0.79
C TYR A 207 -27.54 -0.69 0.68
N GLN A 208 -27.36 0.25 1.58
CA GLN A 208 -27.66 0.05 3.00
C GLN A 208 -29.14 -0.25 3.22
N ASP A 209 -30.03 0.47 2.53
CA ASP A 209 -31.49 0.29 2.65
C ASP A 209 -31.95 -1.10 2.17
N LEU A 210 -31.30 -1.65 1.12
CA LEU A 210 -31.58 -3.01 0.62
C LEU A 210 -31.08 -4.08 1.61
N ALA A 211 -29.93 -3.83 2.25
CA ALA A 211 -29.36 -4.73 3.24
C ALA A 211 -30.24 -4.79 4.52
N GLU A 212 -30.88 -3.70 4.93
CA GLU A 212 -31.81 -3.66 6.05
C GLU A 212 -33.11 -4.43 5.75
N GLN A 213 -33.61 -4.37 4.52
CA GLN A 213 -34.80 -5.15 4.10
C GLN A 213 -34.49 -6.64 4.07
N GLU A 214 -33.32 -7.05 3.57
CA GLU A 214 -32.90 -8.44 3.56
C GLU A 214 -32.52 -8.99 4.95
N LEU A 215 -32.14 -8.14 5.92
CA LEU A 215 -31.91 -8.55 7.31
C LEU A 215 -33.20 -9.05 7.98
N ASN A 216 -34.35 -8.47 7.62
CA ASN A 216 -35.64 -8.90 8.16
C ASN A 216 -36.09 -10.23 7.58
N ASP A 217 -35.59 -10.64 6.40
CA ASP A 217 -36.00 -11.87 5.71
C ASP A 217 -35.06 -13.08 5.94
N ALA A 218 -33.86 -12.89 6.51
CA ALA A 218 -32.82 -13.92 6.55
C ALA A 218 -32.57 -14.52 7.93
N GLY A 219 -33.36 -15.47 8.32
CA GLY A 219 -33.08 -16.42 9.42
C GLY A 219 -32.07 -17.53 9.04
N LYS A 220 -31.07 -17.29 8.20
CA LYS A 220 -30.11 -18.32 7.78
C LYS A 220 -28.91 -18.37 8.73
N GLY A 221 -28.77 -19.50 9.44
CA GLY A 221 -27.73 -19.73 10.41
C GLY A 221 -26.32 -19.82 9.83
N PHE A 222 -25.31 -19.70 10.70
CA PHE A 222 -23.86 -19.72 10.41
C PHE A 222 -23.41 -20.94 9.57
N SER A 223 -24.07 -22.11 9.70
CA SER A 223 -23.77 -23.31 8.91
C SER A 223 -24.03 -23.13 7.40
N ALA A 224 -25.11 -22.44 7.03
CA ALA A 224 -25.44 -22.18 5.64
C ALA A 224 -24.43 -21.19 4.99
N MET A 225 -23.85 -20.28 5.79
CA MET A 225 -22.77 -19.40 5.33
C MET A 225 -21.47 -20.16 5.05
N ALA A 226 -21.12 -21.15 5.88
CA ALA A 226 -19.93 -21.97 5.69
C ALA A 226 -20.00 -22.84 4.43
N ASP A 227 -21.16 -23.44 4.15
CA ASP A 227 -21.37 -24.25 2.95
C ASP A 227 -21.36 -23.42 1.67
N GLN A 228 -21.99 -22.25 1.70
CA GLN A 228 -21.93 -21.28 0.60
C GLN A 228 -20.50 -20.76 0.34
N PHE A 229 -19.73 -20.55 1.41
CA PHE A 229 -18.31 -20.17 1.30
C PHE A 229 -17.50 -21.25 0.59
N LYS A 230 -17.69 -22.52 0.97
CA LYS A 230 -16.98 -23.65 0.36
C LYS A 230 -17.29 -23.82 -1.13
N GLU A 231 -18.58 -23.75 -1.51
CA GLU A 231 -18.99 -23.79 -2.92
C GLU A 231 -18.44 -22.63 -3.75
N ARG A 232 -18.53 -21.41 -3.23
CA ARG A 232 -18.03 -20.21 -3.94
C ARG A 232 -16.52 -20.17 -4.01
N SER A 233 -15.81 -20.65 -2.97
CA SER A 233 -14.35 -20.79 -3.02
C SER A 233 -13.95 -21.81 -4.08
N ALA A 234 -14.62 -22.94 -4.17
CA ALA A 234 -14.38 -23.94 -5.22
C ALA A 234 -14.65 -23.38 -6.63
N ALA A 235 -15.74 -22.63 -6.79
CA ALA A 235 -16.07 -21.93 -8.05
C ALA A 235 -15.04 -20.85 -8.41
N PHE A 236 -14.56 -20.10 -7.41
CA PHE A 236 -13.47 -19.11 -7.58
C PHE A 236 -12.18 -19.78 -8.06
N PHE A 237 -11.71 -20.83 -7.39
CA PHE A 237 -10.50 -21.54 -7.81
C PHE A 237 -10.64 -22.20 -9.17
N LYS A 238 -11.82 -22.71 -9.51
CA LYS A 238 -12.11 -23.24 -10.86
C LYS A 238 -12.08 -22.13 -11.91
N GLY A 239 -12.69 -20.97 -11.65
CA GLY A 239 -12.65 -19.79 -12.51
C GLY A 239 -11.23 -19.26 -12.68
N PHE A 240 -10.46 -19.16 -11.59
CA PHE A 240 -9.05 -18.79 -11.60
C PHE A 240 -8.20 -19.74 -12.44
N ALA A 241 -8.38 -21.04 -12.27
CA ALA A 241 -7.69 -22.05 -13.08
C ALA A 241 -8.04 -21.97 -14.57
N MET A 242 -9.28 -21.62 -14.92
CA MET A 242 -9.68 -21.36 -16.32
C MET A 242 -9.02 -20.08 -16.86
N THR A 243 -8.93 -19.03 -16.06
CA THR A 243 -8.28 -17.77 -16.44
C THR A 243 -6.79 -17.96 -16.68
N LEU A 244 -6.12 -18.81 -15.88
CA LEU A 244 -4.72 -19.17 -16.09
C LEU A 244 -4.46 -20.00 -17.37
N LYS A 245 -5.48 -20.55 -18.01
CA LYS A 245 -5.36 -21.20 -19.32
C LYS A 245 -5.47 -20.23 -20.49
N PHE A 246 -5.89 -18.99 -20.25
CA PHE A 246 -6.06 -17.98 -21.30
C PHE A 246 -4.76 -17.25 -21.60
N SER A 247 -4.10 -17.63 -22.70
CA SER A 247 -2.76 -17.16 -23.09
C SER A 247 -2.61 -15.61 -23.12
N PRO A 248 -3.55 -14.81 -23.64
CA PRO A 248 -3.44 -13.36 -23.61
C PRO A 248 -3.38 -12.78 -22.18
N PHE A 249 -4.14 -13.36 -21.25
CA PHE A 249 -4.11 -12.97 -19.83
C PHE A 249 -2.76 -13.28 -19.19
N LEU A 250 -2.23 -14.50 -19.40
CA LEU A 250 -0.90 -14.88 -18.90
C LEU A 250 0.22 -13.98 -19.41
N LYS A 251 0.18 -13.63 -20.70
CA LYS A 251 1.17 -12.70 -21.29
C LYS A 251 1.08 -11.32 -20.65
N LEU A 252 -0.13 -10.82 -20.39
CA LEU A 252 -0.32 -9.54 -19.69
C LEU A 252 0.18 -9.62 -18.24
N CYS A 253 -0.16 -10.68 -17.52
CA CYS A 253 0.34 -10.91 -16.15
C CYS A 253 1.87 -10.99 -16.12
N ALA A 254 2.49 -11.74 -17.03
CA ALA A 254 3.94 -11.86 -17.11
C ALA A 254 4.60 -10.50 -17.43
N ALA A 255 4.07 -9.75 -18.39
CA ALA A 255 4.58 -8.41 -18.71
C ALA A 255 4.47 -7.46 -17.51
N THR A 256 3.32 -7.42 -16.85
CA THR A 256 3.10 -6.60 -15.65
C THR A 256 4.05 -7.01 -14.53
N PHE A 257 4.17 -8.31 -14.26
CA PHE A 257 5.07 -8.84 -13.25
C PHE A 257 6.52 -8.43 -13.50
N LEU A 258 7.03 -8.61 -14.72
CA LEU A 258 8.42 -8.26 -15.06
C LEU A 258 8.68 -6.76 -14.92
N VAL A 259 7.76 -5.91 -15.42
CA VAL A 259 7.90 -4.45 -15.34
C VAL A 259 7.87 -3.96 -13.88
N PHE A 260 6.88 -4.40 -13.09
CA PHE A 260 6.77 -3.98 -11.69
C PHE A 260 7.94 -4.49 -10.85
N ASN A 261 8.36 -5.74 -11.02
CA ASN A 261 9.52 -6.26 -10.29
C ASN A 261 10.81 -5.55 -10.68
N GLY A 262 11.01 -5.23 -11.95
CA GLY A 262 12.16 -4.45 -12.39
C GLY A 262 12.23 -3.08 -11.70
N PHE A 263 11.10 -2.35 -11.64
CA PHE A 263 11.04 -1.07 -10.94
C PHE A 263 11.24 -1.21 -9.43
N MET A 264 10.63 -2.19 -8.81
CA MET A 264 10.74 -2.42 -7.38
C MET A 264 12.17 -2.79 -6.97
N MET A 265 12.86 -3.63 -7.75
CA MET A 265 14.27 -3.95 -7.48
C MET A 265 15.15 -2.70 -7.50
N VAL A 266 15.04 -1.88 -8.54
CA VAL A 266 15.85 -0.64 -8.62
C VAL A 266 15.51 0.33 -7.51
N ALA A 267 14.23 0.49 -7.18
CA ALA A 267 13.78 1.36 -6.10
C ALA A 267 14.31 0.89 -4.73
N SER A 268 14.35 -0.42 -4.48
CA SER A 268 14.85 -0.98 -3.22
C SER A 268 16.34 -0.70 -2.99
N PHE A 269 17.14 -0.70 -4.06
CA PHE A 269 18.58 -0.41 -3.96
C PHE A 269 18.92 1.07 -3.92
N GLN A 270 17.99 1.97 -4.24
CA GLN A 270 18.26 3.39 -4.39
C GLN A 270 18.88 4.01 -3.13
N SER A 271 18.30 3.77 -1.96
CA SER A 271 18.82 4.30 -0.69
C SER A 271 20.22 3.78 -0.37
N TYR A 272 20.48 2.48 -0.62
CA TYR A 272 21.79 1.90 -0.42
C TYR A 272 22.86 2.49 -1.35
N ILE A 273 22.51 2.72 -2.62
CA ILE A 273 23.42 3.34 -3.59
C ILE A 273 23.75 4.78 -3.15
N ILE A 274 22.75 5.54 -2.71
CA ILE A 274 22.97 6.91 -2.24
C ILE A 274 23.88 6.90 -1.01
N ILE A 275 23.61 6.10 0.00
CA ILE A 275 24.36 6.06 1.25
C ILE A 275 25.80 5.57 1.00
N TYR A 276 25.96 4.39 0.39
CA TYR A 276 27.26 3.72 0.33
C TYR A 276 28.12 4.11 -0.85
N TYR A 277 27.54 4.40 -2.02
CA TYR A 277 28.29 4.75 -3.22
C TYR A 277 28.48 6.27 -3.37
N VAL A 278 27.41 7.06 -3.20
CA VAL A 278 27.49 8.52 -3.39
C VAL A 278 28.12 9.20 -2.18
N PHE A 279 27.71 8.84 -0.96
CA PHE A 279 28.15 9.48 0.28
C PHE A 279 29.13 8.63 1.10
N ALA A 280 29.76 7.61 0.50
CA ALA A 280 30.81 6.79 1.11
C ALA A 280 30.48 6.20 2.50
N GLY A 281 29.21 5.95 2.79
CA GLY A 281 28.70 5.35 4.04
C GLY A 281 28.16 6.37 5.05
N ASP A 282 28.16 7.65 4.72
CA ASP A 282 27.50 8.67 5.54
C ASP A 282 25.98 8.48 5.49
N GLN A 283 25.42 7.97 6.58
CA GLN A 283 23.98 7.61 6.66
C GLN A 283 23.11 8.85 6.79
N GLU A 284 23.58 9.90 7.47
CA GLU A 284 22.79 11.12 7.70
C GLU A 284 22.60 11.91 6.41
N LEU A 285 23.70 12.25 5.75
CA LEU A 285 23.65 12.92 4.43
C LEU A 285 22.93 12.05 3.39
N GLY A 286 23.23 10.75 3.37
CA GLY A 286 22.59 9.82 2.46
C GLY A 286 21.06 9.75 2.66
N ALA A 287 20.57 9.79 3.90
CA ALA A 287 19.15 9.81 4.20
C ALA A 287 18.46 11.12 3.78
N GLU A 288 19.11 12.26 4.00
CA GLU A 288 18.62 13.57 3.56
C GLU A 288 18.47 13.62 2.05
N TYR A 289 19.51 13.23 1.32
CA TYR A 289 19.49 13.23 -0.16
C TYR A 289 18.53 12.19 -0.73
N ALA A 290 18.34 11.04 -0.07
CA ALA A 290 17.29 10.09 -0.42
C ALA A 290 15.90 10.70 -0.25
N GLY A 291 15.69 11.50 0.81
CA GLY A 291 14.48 12.28 1.03
C GLY A 291 14.19 13.26 -0.11
N TRP A 292 15.17 14.10 -0.46
CA TRP A 292 15.05 15.05 -1.55
C TRP A 292 14.81 14.39 -2.91
N SER A 293 15.55 13.32 -3.23
CA SER A 293 15.41 12.61 -4.50
C SER A 293 14.03 11.93 -4.59
N GLY A 294 13.54 11.36 -3.49
CA GLY A 294 12.21 10.77 -3.41
C GLY A 294 11.10 11.82 -3.58
N THR A 295 11.23 12.98 -2.94
CA THR A 295 10.30 14.11 -3.10
C THR A 295 10.28 14.61 -4.54
N ALA A 296 11.45 14.82 -5.15
CA ALA A 296 11.57 15.22 -6.55
C ALA A 296 10.91 14.18 -7.49
N SER A 297 11.10 12.90 -7.22
CA SER A 297 10.46 11.80 -7.95
C SER A 297 8.94 11.83 -7.81
N ALA A 298 8.41 12.03 -6.59
CA ALA A 298 6.98 12.13 -6.33
C ALA A 298 6.35 13.33 -7.05
N VAL A 299 6.98 14.51 -6.97
CA VAL A 299 6.54 15.70 -7.71
C VAL A 299 6.60 15.47 -9.22
N GLY A 300 7.69 14.88 -9.73
CA GLY A 300 7.82 14.50 -11.13
C GLY A 300 6.71 13.56 -11.59
N THR A 301 6.26 12.64 -10.74
CA THR A 301 5.17 11.71 -11.04
C THR A 301 3.87 12.44 -11.35
N PHE A 302 3.53 13.53 -10.64
CA PHE A 302 2.34 14.32 -10.96
C PHE A 302 2.39 14.88 -12.38
N PHE A 303 3.52 15.42 -12.81
CA PHE A 303 3.68 15.94 -14.17
C PHE A 303 3.64 14.82 -15.22
N VAL A 304 4.29 13.71 -14.94
CA VAL A 304 4.33 12.55 -15.86
C VAL A 304 2.94 11.93 -16.05
N ILE A 305 2.10 11.88 -15.02
CA ILE A 305 0.72 11.38 -15.15
C ILE A 305 -0.07 12.19 -16.19
N PHE A 306 0.01 13.51 -16.14
CA PHE A 306 -0.67 14.37 -17.12
C PHE A 306 -0.07 14.20 -18.53
N PHE A 307 1.26 14.15 -18.63
CA PHE A 307 1.95 13.98 -19.92
C PHE A 307 1.61 12.64 -20.57
N ILE A 308 1.67 11.54 -19.84
CA ILE A 308 1.36 10.20 -20.36
C ILE A 308 -0.13 10.07 -20.70
N SER A 309 -1.02 10.67 -19.91
CA SER A 309 -2.45 10.71 -20.22
C SER A 309 -2.69 11.41 -21.55
N TRP A 310 -2.10 12.58 -21.76
CA TRP A 310 -2.17 13.31 -23.02
C TRP A 310 -1.54 12.50 -24.18
N LEU A 311 -0.35 11.96 -23.99
CA LEU A 311 0.34 11.15 -25.00
C LEU A 311 -0.49 9.93 -25.42
N SER A 312 -1.14 9.28 -24.44
CA SER A 312 -1.97 8.10 -24.71
C SER A 312 -3.19 8.39 -25.58
N THR A 313 -3.70 9.62 -25.55
CA THR A 313 -4.78 10.06 -26.46
C THR A 313 -4.28 10.30 -27.87
N LEU A 314 -3.02 10.72 -28.05
CA LEU A 314 -2.43 11.00 -29.38
C LEU A 314 -1.99 9.73 -30.11
N ILE A 315 -1.24 8.86 -29.45
CA ILE A 315 -0.59 7.70 -30.11
C ILE A 315 -1.21 6.35 -29.73
N GLY A 316 -2.23 6.36 -28.87
CA GLY A 316 -2.91 5.19 -28.34
C GLY A 316 -2.18 4.53 -27.18
N LYS A 317 -2.95 3.82 -26.33
CA LYS A 317 -2.48 3.26 -25.06
C LYS A 317 -1.28 2.32 -25.19
N ARG A 318 -1.27 1.45 -26.20
CA ARG A 318 -0.18 0.48 -26.41
C ARG A 318 1.15 1.16 -26.73
N ARG A 319 1.15 2.15 -27.64
CA ARG A 319 2.37 2.89 -28.01
C ARG A 319 2.85 3.77 -26.87
N ALA A 320 1.94 4.45 -26.17
CA ALA A 320 2.27 5.25 -24.99
C ALA A 320 2.93 4.41 -23.89
N PHE A 321 2.48 3.16 -23.67
CA PHE A 321 3.11 2.23 -22.73
C PHE A 321 4.54 1.89 -23.11
N PHE A 322 4.84 1.61 -24.38
CA PHE A 322 6.22 1.35 -24.83
C PHE A 322 7.12 2.60 -24.70
N VAL A 323 6.58 3.79 -24.99
CA VAL A 323 7.32 5.05 -24.80
C VAL A 323 7.64 5.24 -23.32
N ALA A 324 6.66 5.03 -22.43
CA ALA A 324 6.88 5.15 -20.98
C ALA A 324 7.97 4.19 -20.47
N ILE A 325 7.95 2.92 -20.90
CA ILE A 325 9.01 1.96 -20.56
C ILE A 325 10.37 2.42 -21.10
N GLY A 326 10.45 2.85 -22.36
CA GLY A 326 11.69 3.33 -22.97
C GLY A 326 12.28 4.51 -22.23
N VAL A 327 11.46 5.50 -21.86
CA VAL A 327 11.88 6.66 -21.07
C VAL A 327 12.37 6.23 -19.68
N SER A 328 11.67 5.30 -19.04
CA SER A 328 12.08 4.76 -17.74
C SER A 328 13.42 4.02 -17.82
N MET A 329 13.62 3.19 -18.84
CA MET A 329 14.90 2.50 -19.07
C MET A 329 16.05 3.50 -19.27
N LEU A 330 15.83 4.55 -20.07
CA LEU A 330 16.81 5.62 -20.25
C LEU A 330 17.10 6.35 -18.93
N GLY A 331 16.06 6.68 -18.16
CA GLY A 331 16.22 7.32 -16.85
C GLY A 331 17.04 6.47 -15.87
N TYR A 332 16.82 5.16 -15.85
CA TYR A 332 17.63 4.25 -15.02
C TYR A 332 19.06 4.09 -15.54
N ALA A 333 19.27 4.06 -16.86
CA ALA A 333 20.60 4.02 -17.44
C ALA A 333 21.40 5.32 -17.14
N LEU A 334 20.74 6.48 -17.15
CA LEU A 334 21.35 7.75 -16.79
C LEU A 334 21.82 7.82 -15.33
N LYS A 335 21.19 7.07 -14.41
CA LYS A 335 21.65 6.99 -13.02
C LYS A 335 23.11 6.51 -12.93
N TRP A 336 23.54 5.63 -13.84
CA TRP A 336 24.92 5.17 -13.90
C TRP A 336 25.93 6.30 -14.17
N VAL A 337 25.52 7.29 -14.93
CA VAL A 337 26.38 8.45 -15.28
C VAL A 337 26.22 9.58 -14.28
N CYS A 338 25.04 9.74 -13.69
CA CYS A 338 24.74 10.87 -12.80
C CYS A 338 25.08 10.61 -11.33
N TYR A 339 25.28 9.35 -10.93
CA TYR A 339 25.67 9.01 -9.57
C TYR A 339 27.20 8.97 -9.49
N ASP A 340 27.81 10.13 -9.25
CA ASP A 340 29.23 10.23 -8.95
C ASP A 340 29.46 10.26 -7.44
N PRO A 341 30.49 9.57 -6.93
CA PRO A 341 30.89 9.68 -5.53
C PRO A 341 31.22 11.12 -5.19
N VAL A 342 30.68 11.62 -4.08
CA VAL A 342 31.07 12.92 -3.56
C VAL A 342 32.53 12.82 -3.08
N SER A 343 33.44 13.49 -3.75
CA SER A 343 34.81 13.61 -3.27
C SER A 343 34.84 14.61 -2.13
N TYR A 344 35.02 14.12 -0.91
CA TYR A 344 35.38 14.96 0.23
C TYR A 344 36.84 15.44 0.06
N THR A 345 37.04 16.48 -0.73
CA THR A 345 38.33 17.25 -0.76
C THR A 345 38.12 18.64 -0.21
#